data_d15666fa56b8273899f2c123d75120d9
#
_entry.id   d15666fa56b8273899f2c123d75120d9
#
_cell.length_a   1.000
_cell.length_b   1.000
_cell.length_c   1.000
_cell.angle_alpha   90.00
_cell.angle_beta   90.00
_cell.angle_gamma   90.00
#
_symmetry.space_group_name_H-M   'P 1'
#
loop_
_entity.id
_entity.type
_entity.pdbx_description
1 polymer ?
#
loop_
_entity_poly.entity_id
_entity_poly.type
_entity_poly.pdbx_seq_one_letter_code
_entity_poly.pdbx_strand_id
1 'polypeptide(L)'
;MRMLRADDAEAVAEILRQAPQAVFWPEASVKEVLEWKGSLGMVIEAAGKVVGFLIGRQTTEEAEVLNLAVAPQDRRKGKGGRLLQAAVEEFRTRGANRVYLEVRESNAAGIAFYEKHGFWKAGRREGYYRDPVETAIIMQKRFEDSRER
;
A
#
# COMPACT_ATOMS: atom_id res chain seq x y z
N MET A 1 0.06 6.24 14.66
CA MET A 1 0.72 5.75 13.42
C MET A 1 2.21 5.92 13.57
N ARG A 2 2.97 4.94 13.17
CA ARG A 2 4.44 4.95 13.30
C ARG A 2 5.07 4.11 12.21
N MET A 3 6.40 4.14 12.11
CA MET A 3 7.12 3.32 11.15
C MET A 3 7.03 1.84 11.55
N LEU A 4 6.93 0.98 10.54
CA LEU A 4 6.88 -0.46 10.71
C LEU A 4 8.27 -0.98 11.08
N ARG A 5 8.32 -1.89 12.05
CA ARG A 5 9.55 -2.52 12.51
C ARG A 5 9.51 -4.03 12.24
N ALA A 6 10.67 -4.68 12.24
CA ALA A 6 10.74 -6.12 12.03
C ALA A 6 9.83 -6.88 13.01
N ASP A 7 9.71 -6.40 14.24
CA ASP A 7 8.85 -7.02 15.26
C ASP A 7 7.37 -7.00 14.89
N ASP A 8 6.97 -6.15 13.94
CA ASP A 8 5.58 -6.07 13.50
C ASP A 8 5.23 -7.09 12.42
N ALA A 9 6.20 -7.84 11.92
CA ALA A 9 6.00 -8.73 10.77
C ALA A 9 4.94 -9.80 11.01
N GLU A 10 4.85 -10.33 12.22
CA GLU A 10 3.82 -11.32 12.58
C GLU A 10 2.43 -10.70 12.50
N ALA A 11 2.26 -9.50 13.04
CA ALA A 11 0.99 -8.80 13.01
C ALA A 11 0.57 -8.48 11.58
N VAL A 12 1.51 -8.06 10.73
CA VAL A 12 1.27 -7.79 9.32
C VAL A 12 0.79 -9.05 8.60
N ALA A 13 1.48 -10.18 8.81
CA ALA A 13 1.10 -11.45 8.19
C ALA A 13 -0.32 -11.87 8.64
N GLU A 14 -0.66 -11.66 9.91
CA GLU A 14 -1.98 -11.99 10.43
C GLU A 14 -3.07 -11.13 9.78
N ILE A 15 -2.81 -9.85 9.60
CA ILE A 15 -3.76 -8.96 8.90
C ILE A 15 -3.96 -9.43 7.47
N LEU A 16 -2.89 -9.84 6.79
CA LEU A 16 -2.98 -10.32 5.42
C LEU A 16 -3.77 -11.61 5.28
N ARG A 17 -3.71 -12.50 6.28
CA ARG A 17 -4.54 -13.71 6.28
C ARG A 17 -6.03 -13.42 6.26
N GLN A 18 -6.42 -12.24 6.73
CA GLN A 18 -7.81 -11.80 6.80
C GLN A 18 -8.17 -10.80 5.70
N ALA A 19 -7.30 -10.64 4.70
CA ALA A 19 -7.47 -9.67 3.62
C ALA A 19 -7.43 -10.39 2.26
N PRO A 20 -8.53 -11.00 1.81
CA PRO A 20 -8.52 -11.84 0.60
C PRO A 20 -8.16 -11.10 -0.69
N GLN A 21 -8.33 -9.78 -0.72
CA GLN A 21 -7.99 -8.99 -1.91
C GLN A 21 -6.51 -8.61 -1.96
N ALA A 22 -5.79 -8.74 -0.85
CA ALA A 22 -4.37 -8.41 -0.79
C ALA A 22 -3.53 -9.65 -1.12
N VAL A 23 -2.31 -9.42 -1.61
CA VAL A 23 -1.35 -10.52 -1.82
C VAL A 23 -0.80 -10.90 -0.45
N PHE A 24 -0.90 -12.18 -0.10
CA PHE A 24 -0.37 -12.65 1.18
C PHE A 24 1.16 -12.68 1.16
N TRP A 25 1.77 -12.09 2.18
CA TRP A 25 3.19 -12.17 2.43
C TRP A 25 3.42 -12.87 3.77
N PRO A 26 4.22 -13.95 3.79
CA PRO A 26 4.63 -14.55 5.07
C PRO A 26 5.52 -13.58 5.84
N GLU A 27 5.64 -13.82 7.12
CA GLU A 27 6.43 -12.98 8.02
C GLU A 27 7.85 -12.74 7.51
N ALA A 28 8.52 -13.78 7.00
CA ALA A 28 9.87 -13.64 6.47
C ALA A 28 9.95 -12.67 5.29
N SER A 29 8.93 -12.67 4.42
CA SER A 29 8.88 -11.76 3.28
C SER A 29 8.69 -10.32 3.72
N VAL A 30 7.91 -10.10 4.76
CA VAL A 30 7.72 -8.75 5.32
C VAL A 30 9.06 -8.22 5.82
N LYS A 31 9.81 -9.04 6.56
CA LYS A 31 11.13 -8.65 7.07
C LYS A 31 12.11 -8.35 5.96
N GLU A 32 12.09 -9.17 4.90
CA GLU A 32 12.98 -9.01 3.75
C GLU A 32 12.73 -7.68 3.03
N VAL A 33 11.47 -7.36 2.76
CA VAL A 33 11.12 -6.14 2.04
C VAL A 33 11.57 -4.89 2.81
N LEU A 34 11.49 -4.92 4.13
CA LEU A 34 11.92 -3.78 4.95
C LEU A 34 13.41 -3.49 4.83
N GLU A 35 14.20 -4.44 4.39
CA GLU A 35 15.64 -4.26 4.18
C GLU A 35 15.97 -3.73 2.80
N TRP A 36 15.00 -3.68 1.88
CA TRP A 36 15.23 -3.15 0.54
C TRP A 36 15.52 -1.66 0.59
N LYS A 37 16.48 -1.23 -0.23
CA LYS A 37 16.77 0.20 -0.38
C LYS A 37 15.51 0.92 -0.86
N GLY A 38 15.19 2.03 -0.21
CA GLY A 38 14.01 2.82 -0.56
C GLY A 38 12.70 2.30 0.01
N SER A 39 12.73 1.24 0.84
CA SER A 39 11.51 0.72 1.44
C SER A 39 10.88 1.74 2.40
N LEU A 40 9.56 1.68 2.50
CA LEU A 40 8.80 2.44 3.47
C LEU A 40 7.78 1.49 4.06
N GLY A 41 7.75 1.40 5.37
CA GLY A 41 6.73 0.63 6.07
C GLY A 41 6.12 1.48 7.17
N MET A 42 4.79 1.47 7.25
CA MET A 42 4.05 2.21 8.26
C MET A 42 2.97 1.32 8.86
N VAL A 43 2.71 1.48 10.14
CA VAL A 43 1.63 0.78 10.83
C VAL A 43 0.74 1.77 11.55
N ILE A 44 -0.51 1.37 11.75
CA ILE A 44 -1.45 2.11 12.57
C ILE A 44 -1.93 1.17 13.68
N GLU A 45 -2.00 1.70 14.90
CA GLU A 45 -2.36 0.93 16.08
C GLU A 45 -3.72 1.36 16.62
N ALA A 46 -4.40 0.41 17.27
CA ALA A 46 -5.60 0.68 18.06
C ALA A 46 -5.50 -0.19 19.30
N ALA A 47 -5.68 0.43 20.48
CA ALA A 47 -5.60 -0.25 21.77
C ALA A 47 -4.27 -1.03 21.93
N GLY A 48 -3.17 -0.44 21.47
CA GLY A 48 -1.85 -1.04 21.61
C GLY A 48 -1.52 -2.16 20.63
N LYS A 49 -2.39 -2.43 19.65
CA LYS A 49 -2.19 -3.50 18.66
C LYS A 49 -2.10 -2.91 17.27
N VAL A 50 -1.23 -3.48 16.43
CA VAL A 50 -1.17 -3.12 15.02
C VAL A 50 -2.43 -3.63 14.34
N VAL A 51 -3.20 -2.72 13.77
CA VAL A 51 -4.47 -3.04 13.10
C VAL A 51 -4.45 -2.71 11.61
N GLY A 52 -3.40 -2.10 11.12
CA GLY A 52 -3.25 -1.80 9.70
C GLY A 52 -1.80 -1.50 9.36
N PHE A 53 -1.47 -1.66 8.09
CA PHE A 53 -0.11 -1.39 7.63
C PHE A 53 -0.11 -0.98 6.16
N LEU A 54 0.96 -0.33 5.77
CA LEU A 54 1.27 -0.06 4.37
C LEU A 54 2.76 -0.29 4.18
N ILE A 55 3.12 -1.00 3.12
CA ILE A 55 4.51 -1.19 2.72
C ILE A 55 4.66 -0.75 1.28
N GLY A 56 5.69 0.04 1.01
CA GLY A 56 6.00 0.52 -0.31
C GLY A 56 7.49 0.63 -0.53
N ARG A 57 7.87 1.08 -1.72
CA ARG A 57 9.26 1.22 -2.10
C ARG A 57 9.41 2.39 -3.07
N GLN A 58 10.47 3.16 -2.89
CA GLN A 58 10.80 4.24 -3.80
C GLN A 58 12.10 3.96 -4.53
N THR A 59 12.10 4.16 -5.84
CA THR A 59 13.30 4.11 -6.66
C THR A 59 13.42 5.46 -7.35
N THR A 60 14.42 6.25 -6.98
CA THR A 60 14.61 7.61 -7.48
C THR A 60 13.34 8.46 -7.41
N GLU A 61 12.65 8.70 -8.52
CA GLU A 61 11.52 9.62 -8.60
C GLU A 61 10.16 8.92 -8.56
N GLU A 62 10.15 7.60 -8.52
CA GLU A 62 8.90 6.84 -8.51
C GLU A 62 8.79 6.01 -7.26
N ALA A 63 7.58 5.94 -6.73
CA ALA A 63 7.29 5.10 -5.57
C ALA A 63 6.15 4.15 -5.89
N GLU A 64 6.13 3.03 -5.21
CA GLU A 64 5.08 2.02 -5.39
C GLU A 64 4.53 1.61 -4.03
N VAL A 65 3.21 1.55 -3.91
CA VAL A 65 2.56 0.90 -2.78
C VAL A 65 2.52 -0.60 -3.10
N LEU A 66 3.25 -1.38 -2.33
CA LEU A 66 3.35 -2.83 -2.57
C LEU A 66 2.24 -3.60 -1.86
N ASN A 67 1.85 -3.15 -0.68
CA ASN A 67 0.81 -3.83 0.08
C ASN A 67 0.19 -2.88 1.11
N LEU A 68 -1.12 -2.99 1.28
CA LEU A 68 -1.89 -2.15 2.22
C LEU A 68 -3.08 -2.95 2.68
N ALA A 69 -3.24 -3.09 3.98
CA ALA A 69 -4.42 -3.77 4.53
C ALA A 69 -4.72 -3.28 5.95
N VAL A 70 -5.99 -3.39 6.33
CA VAL A 70 -6.49 -3.06 7.66
C VAL A 70 -7.26 -4.28 8.18
N ALA A 71 -7.10 -4.59 9.46
CA ALA A 71 -7.82 -5.70 10.10
C ALA A 71 -9.34 -5.51 9.93
N PRO A 72 -10.11 -6.61 9.74
CA PRO A 72 -11.54 -6.49 9.42
C PRO A 72 -12.34 -5.63 10.38
N GLN A 73 -12.11 -5.78 11.68
CA GLN A 73 -12.84 -5.03 12.70
C GLN A 73 -12.50 -3.55 12.74
N ASP A 74 -11.43 -3.15 12.06
CA ASP A 74 -10.96 -1.76 12.03
C ASP A 74 -11.20 -1.09 10.68
N ARG A 75 -11.84 -1.78 9.75
CA ARG A 75 -12.17 -1.22 8.43
C ARG A 75 -13.30 -0.21 8.53
N ARG A 76 -13.42 0.66 7.51
CA ARG A 76 -14.44 1.71 7.43
C ARG A 76 -14.34 2.76 8.53
N LYS A 77 -13.17 2.91 9.12
CA LYS A 77 -12.89 3.91 10.15
C LYS A 77 -11.82 4.91 9.70
N GLY A 78 -11.51 4.92 8.40
CA GLY A 78 -10.55 5.84 7.82
C GLY A 78 -9.09 5.48 8.03
N LYS A 79 -8.78 4.31 8.62
CA LYS A 79 -7.39 3.93 8.90
C LYS A 79 -6.57 3.68 7.64
N GLY A 80 -7.16 3.02 6.64
CA GLY A 80 -6.48 2.80 5.35
C GLY A 80 -6.15 4.09 4.65
N GLY A 81 -7.09 5.04 4.66
CA GLY A 81 -6.86 6.36 4.07
C GLY A 81 -5.76 7.14 4.77
N ARG A 82 -5.70 7.06 6.10
CA ARG A 82 -4.65 7.73 6.87
C ARG A 82 -3.27 7.13 6.55
N LEU A 83 -3.19 5.81 6.44
CA LEU A 83 -1.94 5.14 6.04
C LEU A 83 -1.51 5.57 4.65
N LEU A 84 -2.44 5.57 3.70
CA LEU A 84 -2.15 5.93 2.33
C LEU A 84 -1.70 7.38 2.21
N GLN A 85 -2.40 8.31 2.86
CA GLN A 85 -2.03 9.73 2.84
C GLN A 85 -0.65 9.95 3.45
N ALA A 86 -0.35 9.31 4.58
CA ALA A 86 0.93 9.46 5.24
C ALA A 86 2.07 8.89 4.37
N ALA A 87 1.86 7.75 3.73
CA ALA A 87 2.86 7.14 2.86
C ALA A 87 3.11 8.00 1.63
N VAL A 88 2.06 8.50 0.99
CA VAL A 88 2.17 9.36 -0.18
C VAL A 88 2.96 10.62 0.16
N GLU A 89 2.68 11.23 1.30
CA GLU A 89 3.40 12.42 1.73
C GLU A 89 4.88 12.11 2.02
N GLU A 90 5.16 10.96 2.62
CA GLU A 90 6.54 10.56 2.88
C GLU A 90 7.31 10.33 1.58
N PHE A 91 6.70 9.66 0.59
CA PHE A 91 7.32 9.47 -0.72
C PHE A 91 7.62 10.80 -1.39
N ARG A 92 6.65 11.72 -1.31
CA ARG A 92 6.83 13.06 -1.87
C ARG A 92 8.01 13.78 -1.21
N THR A 93 8.10 13.72 0.11
CA THR A 93 9.20 14.31 0.88
C THR A 93 10.54 13.71 0.48
N ARG A 94 10.57 12.41 0.13
CA ARG A 94 11.77 11.72 -0.33
C ARG A 94 12.10 11.98 -1.79
N GLY A 95 11.33 12.83 -2.48
CA GLY A 95 11.62 13.22 -3.86
C GLY A 95 10.86 12.47 -4.94
N ALA A 96 9.90 11.63 -4.59
CA ALA A 96 9.07 10.97 -5.59
C ALA A 96 8.18 11.99 -6.28
N ASN A 97 7.99 11.86 -7.61
CA ASN A 97 7.06 12.70 -8.34
C ASN A 97 5.76 11.98 -8.68
N ARG A 98 5.72 10.66 -8.47
CA ARG A 98 4.50 9.88 -8.61
C ARG A 98 4.54 8.62 -7.75
N VAL A 99 3.34 8.14 -7.40
CA VAL A 99 3.14 6.88 -6.68
C VAL A 99 2.20 6.03 -7.50
N TYR A 100 2.52 4.75 -7.68
CA TYR A 100 1.65 3.83 -8.38
C TYR A 100 1.43 2.57 -7.55
N LEU A 101 0.44 1.79 -7.96
CA LEU A 101 0.09 0.53 -7.31
C LEU A 101 -0.64 -0.36 -8.29
N GLU A 102 -0.79 -1.62 -7.92
CA GLU A 102 -1.54 -2.59 -8.69
C GLU A 102 -2.68 -3.14 -7.83
N VAL A 103 -3.85 -3.31 -8.42
CA VAL A 103 -5.04 -3.79 -7.72
C VAL A 103 -5.79 -4.75 -8.64
N ARG A 104 -6.39 -5.82 -8.07
CA ARG A 104 -7.17 -6.77 -8.85
C ARG A 104 -8.33 -6.05 -9.52
N GLU A 105 -8.56 -6.36 -10.79
CA GLU A 105 -9.65 -5.75 -11.56
C GLU A 105 -11.01 -5.95 -10.89
N SER A 106 -11.23 -7.08 -10.25
CA SER A 106 -12.49 -7.37 -9.56
C SER A 106 -12.65 -6.65 -8.23
N ASN A 107 -11.58 -6.04 -7.72
CA ASN A 107 -11.63 -5.35 -6.44
C ASN A 107 -12.20 -3.94 -6.60
N ALA A 108 -13.51 -3.87 -6.83
CA ALA A 108 -14.20 -2.59 -7.05
C ALA A 108 -14.04 -1.64 -5.85
N ALA A 109 -14.12 -2.18 -4.64
CA ALA A 109 -13.97 -1.36 -3.43
C ALA A 109 -12.57 -0.77 -3.31
N GLY A 110 -11.54 -1.56 -3.64
CA GLY A 110 -10.16 -1.08 -3.63
C GLY A 110 -9.93 0.00 -4.67
N ILE A 111 -10.43 -0.21 -5.88
CA ILE A 111 -10.31 0.78 -6.96
C ILE A 111 -10.98 2.09 -6.54
N ALA A 112 -12.20 2.02 -6.01
CA ALA A 112 -12.93 3.22 -5.55
C ALA A 112 -12.18 3.91 -4.40
N PHE A 113 -11.58 3.15 -3.50
CA PHE A 113 -10.78 3.69 -2.40
C PHE A 113 -9.60 4.51 -2.94
N TYR A 114 -8.87 3.96 -3.90
CA TYR A 114 -7.72 4.67 -4.46
C TYR A 114 -8.16 5.87 -5.29
N GLU A 115 -9.25 5.77 -6.03
CA GLU A 115 -9.78 6.91 -6.78
C GLU A 115 -10.18 8.05 -5.85
N LYS A 116 -10.77 7.73 -4.71
CA LYS A 116 -11.12 8.73 -3.70
C LYS A 116 -9.88 9.48 -3.20
N HIS A 117 -8.73 8.83 -3.19
CA HIS A 117 -7.48 9.43 -2.72
C HIS A 117 -6.63 10.02 -3.85
N GLY A 118 -7.22 10.22 -5.02
CA GLY A 118 -6.56 10.94 -6.10
C GLY A 118 -5.76 10.07 -7.08
N PHE A 119 -5.90 8.76 -6.98
CA PHE A 119 -5.31 7.86 -7.96
C PHE A 119 -6.24 7.68 -9.15
N TRP A 120 -5.67 7.39 -10.31
CA TRP A 120 -6.45 7.08 -11.51
C TRP A 120 -5.90 5.86 -12.21
N LYS A 121 -6.73 5.21 -13.03
CA LYS A 121 -6.32 4.04 -13.80
C LYS A 121 -5.35 4.47 -14.88
N ALA A 122 -4.16 3.87 -14.89
CA ALA A 122 -3.10 4.21 -15.81
C ALA A 122 -2.73 3.05 -16.75
N GLY A 123 -3.14 1.83 -16.47
CA GLY A 123 -2.80 0.69 -17.31
C GLY A 123 -3.37 -0.61 -16.76
N ARG A 124 -3.00 -1.70 -17.42
CA ARG A 124 -3.47 -3.05 -17.09
C ARG A 124 -2.33 -4.03 -17.30
N ARG A 125 -2.29 -5.08 -16.47
CA ARG A 125 -1.42 -6.25 -16.68
C ARG A 125 -2.29 -7.49 -16.68
N GLU A 126 -2.53 -8.05 -17.85
CA GLU A 126 -3.36 -9.25 -17.97
C GLU A 126 -2.66 -10.45 -17.37
N GLY A 127 -3.43 -11.28 -16.65
CA GLY A 127 -2.92 -12.51 -16.05
C GLY A 127 -1.85 -12.29 -14.98
N TYR A 128 -1.78 -11.10 -14.39
CA TYR A 128 -0.76 -10.75 -13.41
C TYR A 128 -0.91 -11.51 -12.10
N TYR A 129 -2.14 -11.56 -11.57
CA TYR A 129 -2.41 -12.27 -10.32
C TYR A 129 -2.65 -13.75 -10.56
N ARG A 130 -2.35 -14.55 -9.53
CA ARG A 130 -2.61 -15.99 -9.51
C ARG A 130 -3.65 -16.28 -8.41
N ASP A 131 -4.32 -17.44 -8.52
CA ASP A 131 -5.21 -18.02 -7.52
C ASP A 131 -6.33 -17.08 -7.05
N PRO A 132 -7.22 -16.57 -7.91
CA PRO A 132 -7.35 -16.91 -9.33
C PRO A 132 -6.48 -16.02 -10.22
N VAL A 133 -6.30 -16.46 -11.45
CA VAL A 133 -5.66 -15.66 -12.49
C VAL A 133 -6.57 -14.47 -12.79
N GLU A 134 -5.99 -13.27 -12.71
CA GLU A 134 -6.77 -12.06 -12.89
C GLU A 134 -5.88 -10.91 -13.37
N THR A 135 -6.49 -9.98 -14.10
CA THR A 135 -5.84 -8.76 -14.55
C THR A 135 -5.58 -7.82 -13.36
N ALA A 136 -4.40 -7.20 -13.35
CA ALA A 136 -4.10 -6.10 -12.46
C ALA A 136 -4.44 -4.77 -13.14
N ILE A 137 -5.10 -3.90 -12.42
CA ILE A 137 -5.28 -2.51 -12.83
C ILE A 137 -4.12 -1.73 -12.20
N ILE A 138 -3.38 -0.99 -13.03
CA ILE A 138 -2.32 -0.13 -12.55
C ILE A 138 -2.94 1.23 -12.29
N MET A 139 -2.77 1.74 -11.07
CA MET A 139 -3.27 3.05 -10.69
C MET A 139 -2.11 3.93 -10.29
N GLN A 140 -2.19 5.22 -10.55
CA GLN A 140 -1.14 6.14 -10.18
C GLN A 140 -1.69 7.47 -9.69
N LYS A 141 -0.87 8.15 -8.91
CA LYS A 141 -1.10 9.53 -8.48
C LYS A 141 0.18 10.30 -8.76
N ARG A 142 0.08 11.41 -9.46
CA ARG A 142 1.22 12.30 -9.71
C ARG A 142 1.12 13.49 -8.78
N PHE A 143 2.28 13.95 -8.33
CA PHE A 143 2.36 15.17 -7.54
C PHE A 143 2.46 16.36 -8.47
N GLU A 144 1.82 17.45 -8.09
CA GLU A 144 2.01 18.69 -8.81
C GLU A 144 3.44 19.19 -8.61
N ASP A 145 4.06 19.61 -9.70
CA ASP A 145 5.37 20.24 -9.62
C ASP A 145 5.15 21.73 -9.31
N SER A 146 5.66 22.16 -8.15
CA SER A 146 5.53 23.55 -7.72
C SER A 146 6.12 24.54 -8.71
N ARG A 147 7.05 24.09 -9.58
CA ARG A 147 7.65 24.94 -10.60
C ARG A 147 6.72 25.24 -11.77
N GLU A 148 5.62 24.48 -11.89
CA GLU A 148 4.64 24.66 -12.95
C GLU A 148 3.58 25.72 -12.62
N ARG A 149 3.67 26.31 -11.47
CA ARG A 149 2.67 27.26 -10.99
C ARG A 149 3.12 28.69 -11.15
#